data_40a7167b3e2756f249389a34cf318592
#
_entry.id   40a7167b3e2756f249389a34cf318592
#
_cell.length_a   1.000
_cell.length_b   1.000
_cell.length_c   1.000
_cell.angle_alpha   90.00
_cell.angle_beta   90.00
_cell.angle_gamma   90.00
#
_symmetry.space_group_name_H-M   'P 1'
#
loop_
_entity.id
_entity.type
_entity.pdbx_description
1 polymer ?
#
loop_
_entity_poly.entity_id
_entity_poly.type
_entity_poly.pdbx_seq_one_letter_code
_entity_poly.pdbx_strand_id
1 'polypeptide(L)'
;MPGRVSESLEYAYSDWCLSVLAEDLGCKEAAAEYFERSRSYSKVFDEEQGWFRPRNADGTWKEWPEEGRLKESYGCVESNLYQQGWFVPHDIPGMADLMGGRTKTLADLTNFFEKCPSDFLWNAYYNHANEPVHHVPFLFNRLGAPWLTQYWTRAICNGAYKNKVEGLVGNEDVGQMSAWYVLSAMGFHPVCPGETRYELTTPLFDRVEIKLDDRYAKGTRFVIKTVGNASEACYIQSAKLNGKSLEKCYIDHSDIMNGGEISFRLASYPNYSWGLE
;
A
#
# COMPACT_ATOMS: atom_id res chain seq x y z
N MET A 1 -20.37 -14.66 8.45
CA MET A 1 -21.56 -13.80 8.66
C MET A 1 -21.81 -13.04 7.38
N PRO A 2 -22.99 -13.08 6.78
CA PRO A 2 -23.25 -12.33 5.57
C PRO A 2 -23.09 -10.82 5.82
N GLY A 3 -22.48 -10.12 4.88
CA GLY A 3 -22.38 -8.66 4.89
C GLY A 3 -21.19 -8.06 5.59
N ARG A 4 -20.10 -8.78 5.83
CA ARG A 4 -18.85 -8.17 6.27
C ARG A 4 -18.16 -7.47 5.09
N VAL A 5 -17.84 -6.20 5.26
CA VAL A 5 -17.11 -5.42 4.27
C VAL A 5 -15.70 -5.96 4.09
N SER A 6 -14.97 -6.24 5.18
CA SER A 6 -13.62 -6.79 5.11
C SER A 6 -13.53 -8.04 4.25
N GLU A 7 -14.42 -9.04 4.49
CA GLU A 7 -14.46 -10.26 3.69
C GLU A 7 -14.76 -9.98 2.20
N SER A 8 -15.66 -9.02 1.91
CA SER A 8 -16.00 -8.67 0.52
C SER A 8 -14.84 -8.05 -0.23
N LEU A 9 -14.07 -7.19 0.43
CA LEU A 9 -12.89 -6.54 -0.16
C LEU A 9 -11.76 -7.54 -0.38
N GLU A 10 -11.49 -8.40 0.60
CA GLU A 10 -10.45 -9.42 0.52
C GLU A 10 -10.77 -10.50 -0.52
N TYR A 11 -12.03 -10.92 -0.63
CA TYR A 11 -12.44 -11.85 -1.69
C TYR A 11 -12.36 -11.23 -3.08
N ALA A 12 -12.69 -9.94 -3.23
CA ALA A 12 -12.50 -9.23 -4.49
C ALA A 12 -11.03 -9.23 -4.92
N TYR A 13 -10.11 -8.98 -3.99
CA TYR A 13 -8.68 -9.07 -4.25
C TYR A 13 -8.23 -10.52 -4.56
N SER A 14 -8.74 -11.52 -3.83
CA SER A 14 -8.45 -12.93 -4.11
C SER A 14 -8.93 -13.35 -5.49
N ASP A 15 -10.13 -12.92 -5.91
CA ASP A 15 -10.65 -13.16 -7.26
C ASP A 15 -9.77 -12.48 -8.32
N TRP A 16 -9.24 -11.28 -8.05
CA TRP A 16 -8.27 -10.65 -8.95
C TRP A 16 -6.98 -11.48 -9.08
N CYS A 17 -6.43 -12.00 -7.99
CA CYS A 17 -5.26 -12.88 -8.04
C CYS A 17 -5.53 -14.14 -8.87
N LEU A 18 -6.73 -14.73 -8.73
CA LEU A 18 -7.15 -15.87 -9.55
C LEU A 18 -7.29 -15.51 -11.02
N SER A 19 -7.76 -14.30 -11.34
CA SER A 19 -7.86 -13.85 -12.74
C SER A 19 -6.47 -13.72 -13.39
N VAL A 20 -5.50 -13.15 -12.68
CA VAL A 20 -4.10 -13.04 -13.15
C VAL A 20 -3.48 -14.42 -13.37
N LEU A 21 -3.63 -15.33 -12.40
CA LEU A 21 -3.13 -16.70 -12.54
C LEU A 21 -3.78 -17.44 -13.71
N ALA A 22 -5.09 -17.30 -13.87
CA ALA A 22 -5.82 -17.93 -14.98
C ALA A 22 -5.37 -17.39 -16.35
N GLU A 23 -5.10 -16.08 -16.46
CA GLU A 23 -4.56 -15.48 -17.67
C GLU A 23 -3.17 -16.06 -18.01
N ASP A 24 -2.28 -16.13 -17.04
CA ASP A 24 -0.93 -16.70 -17.20
C ASP A 24 -0.95 -18.19 -17.62
N LEU A 25 -1.96 -18.93 -17.18
CA LEU A 25 -2.19 -20.32 -17.55
C LEU A 25 -2.95 -20.49 -18.88
N GLY A 26 -3.39 -19.40 -19.53
CA GLY A 26 -4.15 -19.41 -20.77
C GLY A 26 -5.62 -19.82 -20.61
N CYS A 27 -6.17 -19.82 -19.38
CA CYS A 27 -7.55 -20.17 -19.05
C CYS A 27 -8.46 -18.93 -19.17
N LYS A 28 -8.70 -18.46 -20.38
CA LYS A 28 -9.34 -17.15 -20.67
C LYS A 28 -10.73 -16.98 -20.09
N GLU A 29 -11.58 -18.01 -20.13
CA GLU A 29 -12.94 -17.97 -19.58
C GLU A 29 -12.88 -17.76 -18.06
N ALA A 30 -12.04 -18.52 -17.36
CA ALA A 30 -11.85 -18.38 -15.91
C ALA A 30 -11.23 -17.00 -15.56
N ALA A 31 -10.26 -16.52 -16.34
CA ALA A 31 -9.66 -15.20 -16.16
C ALA A 31 -10.72 -14.10 -16.24
N ALA A 32 -11.58 -14.14 -17.26
CA ALA A 32 -12.67 -13.16 -17.40
C ALA A 32 -13.70 -13.24 -16.25
N GLU A 33 -14.11 -14.46 -15.85
CA GLU A 33 -15.03 -14.65 -14.74
C GLU A 33 -14.48 -14.07 -13.43
N TYR A 34 -13.25 -14.43 -13.05
CA TYR A 34 -12.64 -13.94 -11.82
C TYR A 34 -12.35 -12.44 -11.88
N PHE A 35 -11.99 -11.90 -13.03
CA PHE A 35 -11.84 -10.45 -13.21
C PHE A 35 -13.15 -9.70 -12.92
N GLU A 36 -14.28 -10.15 -13.47
CA GLU A 36 -15.59 -9.54 -13.15
C GLU A 36 -15.95 -9.68 -11.67
N ARG A 37 -15.64 -10.82 -11.05
CA ARG A 37 -15.87 -11.03 -9.62
C ARG A 37 -15.00 -10.11 -8.75
N SER A 38 -13.79 -9.82 -9.17
CA SER A 38 -12.87 -8.92 -8.46
C SER A 38 -13.41 -7.49 -8.31
N ARG A 39 -14.37 -7.10 -9.15
CA ARG A 39 -15.06 -5.80 -9.07
C ARG A 39 -16.21 -5.78 -8.05
N SER A 40 -16.48 -6.89 -7.39
CA SER A 40 -17.59 -7.02 -6.44
C SER A 40 -17.47 -6.11 -5.20
N TYR A 41 -16.28 -5.57 -4.92
CA TYR A 41 -16.08 -4.57 -3.88
C TYR A 41 -17.00 -3.35 -4.04
N SER A 42 -17.34 -2.97 -5.28
CA SER A 42 -18.24 -1.85 -5.57
C SER A 42 -19.66 -2.07 -5.05
N LYS A 43 -20.11 -3.33 -4.89
CA LYS A 43 -21.45 -3.68 -4.41
C LYS A 43 -21.65 -3.39 -2.92
N VAL A 44 -20.58 -3.21 -2.16
CA VAL A 44 -20.62 -2.82 -0.75
C VAL A 44 -20.23 -1.36 -0.53
N PHE A 45 -20.10 -0.58 -1.60
CA PHE A 45 -19.94 0.87 -1.53
C PHE A 45 -21.32 1.54 -1.49
N ASP A 46 -21.53 2.41 -0.51
CA ASP A 46 -22.75 3.21 -0.34
C ASP A 46 -22.47 4.64 -0.80
N GLU A 47 -23.04 5.05 -1.95
CA GLU A 47 -22.83 6.36 -2.53
C GLU A 47 -23.38 7.49 -1.65
N GLU A 48 -24.44 7.24 -0.86
CA GLU A 48 -25.02 8.22 0.05
C GLU A 48 -24.08 8.54 1.21
N GLN A 49 -23.42 7.50 1.77
CA GLN A 49 -22.42 7.66 2.82
C GLN A 49 -21.02 8.00 2.26
N GLY A 50 -20.81 7.80 0.96
CA GLY A 50 -19.52 7.97 0.29
C GLY A 50 -18.45 7.02 0.81
N TRP A 51 -18.85 5.87 1.34
CA TRP A 51 -17.94 4.88 1.92
C TRP A 51 -18.53 3.46 1.88
N PHE A 52 -17.68 2.46 2.14
CA PHE A 52 -18.11 1.07 2.25
C PHE A 52 -19.04 0.87 3.45
N ARG A 53 -20.09 0.07 3.26
CA ARG A 53 -21.13 -0.21 4.26
C ARG A 53 -21.59 -1.66 4.15
N PRO A 54 -21.77 -2.36 5.29
CA PRO A 54 -22.25 -3.74 5.25
C PRO A 54 -23.72 -3.83 4.84
N ARG A 55 -24.08 -4.93 4.17
CA ARG A 55 -25.45 -5.26 3.78
C ARG A 55 -26.05 -6.37 4.63
N ASN A 56 -27.36 -6.37 4.76
CA ASN A 56 -28.14 -7.48 5.26
C ASN A 56 -28.25 -8.60 4.21
N ALA A 57 -28.71 -9.78 4.62
CA ALA A 57 -28.88 -10.92 3.72
C ALA A 57 -29.90 -10.68 2.61
N ASP A 58 -30.86 -9.79 2.81
CA ASP A 58 -31.87 -9.36 1.83
C ASP A 58 -31.35 -8.28 0.86
N GLY A 59 -30.09 -7.86 0.99
CA GLY A 59 -29.43 -6.85 0.18
C GLY A 59 -29.63 -5.41 0.65
N THR A 60 -30.43 -5.16 1.67
CA THR A 60 -30.56 -3.81 2.25
C THR A 60 -29.31 -3.40 3.02
N TRP A 61 -29.08 -2.09 3.15
CA TRP A 61 -27.98 -1.58 3.95
C TRP A 61 -28.23 -1.81 5.44
N LYS A 62 -27.21 -2.20 6.20
CA LYS A 62 -27.26 -2.13 7.66
C LYS A 62 -27.37 -0.68 8.12
N GLU A 63 -27.96 -0.45 9.30
CA GLU A 63 -28.04 0.87 9.89
C GLU A 63 -26.65 1.52 10.00
N TRP A 64 -26.53 2.79 9.58
CA TRP A 64 -25.28 3.52 9.70
C TRP A 64 -25.07 3.96 11.13
N PRO A 65 -23.97 3.58 11.81
CA PRO A 65 -23.77 3.91 13.21
C PRO A 65 -23.48 5.40 13.41
N GLU A 66 -23.71 5.89 14.63
CA GLU A 66 -23.46 7.30 15.00
C GLU A 66 -21.98 7.67 14.82
N GLU A 67 -21.06 6.76 15.13
CA GLU A 67 -19.61 6.93 14.95
C GLU A 67 -19.19 6.86 13.48
N GLY A 68 -20.13 6.55 12.58
CA GLY A 68 -19.88 6.40 11.15
C GLY A 68 -18.88 5.29 10.85
N ARG A 69 -17.97 5.58 9.93
CA ARG A 69 -16.92 4.62 9.51
C ARG A 69 -15.85 4.34 10.57
N LEU A 70 -15.85 5.06 11.70
CA LEU A 70 -14.92 4.84 12.82
C LEU A 70 -15.43 3.80 13.83
N LYS A 71 -16.67 3.30 13.66
CA LYS A 71 -17.24 2.29 14.56
C LYS A 71 -16.43 1.00 14.50
N GLU A 72 -15.83 0.64 15.64
CA GLU A 72 -15.03 -0.56 15.82
C GLU A 72 -15.86 -1.81 15.53
N SER A 73 -15.27 -2.76 14.80
CA SER A 73 -15.85 -4.06 14.43
C SER A 73 -17.18 -4.00 13.65
N TYR A 74 -17.56 -2.82 13.14
CA TYR A 74 -18.75 -2.68 12.30
C TYR A 74 -18.47 -3.10 10.86
N GLY A 75 -18.88 -4.30 10.52
CA GLY A 75 -18.66 -4.88 9.19
C GLY A 75 -17.23 -5.29 8.88
N CYS A 76 -16.32 -5.19 9.82
CA CYS A 76 -14.91 -5.50 9.68
C CYS A 76 -14.45 -6.41 10.82
N VAL A 77 -13.37 -7.15 10.59
CA VAL A 77 -12.69 -7.97 11.60
C VAL A 77 -11.52 -7.15 12.14
N GLU A 78 -11.42 -7.01 13.47
CA GLU A 78 -10.32 -6.33 14.17
C GLU A 78 -10.00 -4.91 13.67
N SER A 79 -10.97 -4.25 13.05
CA SER A 79 -10.79 -2.94 12.44
C SER A 79 -12.14 -2.21 12.33
N ASN A 80 -12.12 -1.03 11.77
CA ASN A 80 -13.30 -0.27 11.40
C ASN A 80 -13.36 -0.07 9.86
N LEU A 81 -14.46 0.49 9.37
CA LEU A 81 -14.64 0.72 7.94
C LEU A 81 -13.61 1.70 7.37
N TYR A 82 -13.10 2.65 8.18
CA TYR A 82 -12.13 3.63 7.69
C TYR A 82 -10.77 2.99 7.44
N GLN A 83 -10.38 2.01 8.23
CA GLN A 83 -9.17 1.23 8.05
C GLN A 83 -9.33 0.24 6.89
N GLN A 84 -10.35 -0.59 6.95
CA GLN A 84 -10.54 -1.66 5.97
C GLN A 84 -10.94 -1.16 4.58
N GLY A 85 -11.62 -0.02 4.47
CA GLY A 85 -12.10 0.51 3.19
C GLY A 85 -10.99 0.91 2.21
N TRP A 86 -9.75 0.98 2.63
CA TRP A 86 -8.61 1.17 1.74
C TRP A 86 -8.14 -0.12 1.07
N PHE A 87 -8.69 -1.29 1.47
CA PHE A 87 -8.23 -2.59 0.97
C PHE A 87 -8.87 -2.95 -0.38
N VAL A 88 -8.54 -2.17 -1.41
CA VAL A 88 -8.82 -2.47 -2.83
C VAL A 88 -7.52 -2.32 -3.63
N PRO A 89 -6.45 -3.08 -3.29
CA PRO A 89 -5.13 -2.87 -3.84
C PRO A 89 -5.06 -3.12 -5.35
N HIS A 90 -5.93 -3.96 -5.89
CA HIS A 90 -5.99 -4.37 -7.28
C HIS A 90 -6.72 -3.38 -8.20
N ASP A 91 -7.52 -2.45 -7.65
CA ASP A 91 -8.26 -1.46 -8.44
C ASP A 91 -8.34 -0.10 -7.73
N ILE A 92 -7.18 0.51 -7.48
CA ILE A 92 -7.10 1.83 -6.82
C ILE A 92 -7.81 2.92 -7.63
N PRO A 93 -7.72 2.97 -8.98
CA PRO A 93 -8.51 3.93 -9.75
C PRO A 93 -10.02 3.76 -9.57
N GLY A 94 -10.54 2.54 -9.64
CA GLY A 94 -11.96 2.25 -9.45
C GLY A 94 -12.44 2.59 -8.04
N MET A 95 -11.64 2.31 -7.01
CA MET A 95 -11.90 2.74 -5.64
C MET A 95 -11.95 4.28 -5.55
N ALA A 96 -10.99 4.98 -6.15
CA ALA A 96 -10.95 6.43 -6.13
C ALA A 96 -12.16 7.05 -6.85
N ASP A 97 -12.61 6.47 -7.96
CA ASP A 97 -13.81 6.92 -8.69
C ASP A 97 -15.06 6.79 -7.82
N LEU A 98 -15.24 5.67 -7.11
CA LEU A 98 -16.34 5.50 -6.15
C LEU A 98 -16.29 6.56 -5.04
N MET A 99 -15.13 6.91 -4.54
CA MET A 99 -14.94 7.93 -3.50
C MET A 99 -15.13 9.37 -3.99
N GLY A 100 -15.43 9.56 -5.27
CA GLY A 100 -15.68 10.87 -5.90
C GLY A 100 -14.44 11.51 -6.54
N GLY A 101 -13.50 10.67 -6.96
CA GLY A 101 -12.33 11.02 -7.75
C GLY A 101 -11.04 11.18 -6.93
N ARG A 102 -9.92 11.15 -7.65
CA ARG A 102 -8.55 11.15 -7.09
C ARG A 102 -8.30 12.23 -6.05
N THR A 103 -8.74 13.47 -6.31
CA THR A 103 -8.50 14.61 -5.41
C THR A 103 -9.19 14.42 -4.05
N LYS A 104 -10.45 13.96 -4.07
CA LYS A 104 -11.21 13.71 -2.84
C LYS A 104 -10.64 12.53 -2.07
N THR A 105 -10.27 11.47 -2.78
CA THR A 105 -9.62 10.29 -2.19
C THR A 105 -8.29 10.65 -1.54
N LEU A 106 -7.45 11.45 -2.22
CA LEU A 106 -6.17 11.93 -1.67
C LEU A 106 -6.37 12.78 -0.41
N ALA A 107 -7.37 13.67 -0.40
CA ALA A 107 -7.66 14.49 0.77
C ALA A 107 -8.13 13.64 1.96
N ASP A 108 -8.95 12.63 1.71
CA ASP A 108 -9.43 11.72 2.74
C ASP A 108 -8.31 10.81 3.28
N LEU A 109 -7.45 10.29 2.39
CA LEU A 109 -6.27 9.54 2.78
C LEU A 109 -5.30 10.39 3.62
N THR A 110 -5.11 11.66 3.26
CA THR A 110 -4.27 12.60 4.03
C THR A 110 -4.85 12.78 5.44
N ASN A 111 -6.16 13.02 5.57
CA ASN A 111 -6.84 13.12 6.86
C ASN A 111 -6.71 11.83 7.71
N PHE A 112 -6.71 10.66 7.06
CA PHE A 112 -6.53 9.36 7.73
C PHE A 112 -5.17 9.27 8.43
N PHE A 113 -4.12 9.77 7.82
CA PHE A 113 -2.78 9.79 8.40
C PHE A 113 -2.56 10.94 9.38
N GLU A 114 -3.05 12.15 9.11
CA GLU A 114 -2.86 13.33 9.97
C GLU A 114 -3.49 13.17 11.36
N LYS A 115 -4.52 12.34 11.47
CA LYS A 115 -5.18 12.02 12.74
C LYS A 115 -4.60 10.81 13.46
N CYS A 116 -3.65 10.12 12.85
CA CYS A 116 -2.99 8.98 13.45
C CYS A 116 -2.05 9.43 14.58
N PRO A 117 -2.02 8.73 15.74
CA PRO A 117 -1.00 8.95 16.75
C PRO A 117 0.42 8.69 16.21
N SER A 118 1.40 9.43 16.73
CA SER A 118 2.79 9.34 16.24
C SER A 118 3.52 8.03 16.56
N ASP A 119 2.98 7.21 17.44
CA ASP A 119 3.46 5.88 17.75
C ASP A 119 2.87 4.79 16.85
N PHE A 120 1.85 5.14 16.03
CA PHE A 120 1.15 4.26 15.10
C PHE A 120 0.55 2.99 15.73
N LEU A 121 0.33 3.03 17.05
CA LEU A 121 -0.28 1.94 17.81
C LEU A 121 -1.81 1.93 17.59
N TRP A 122 -2.51 0.96 18.15
CA TRP A 122 -3.96 0.77 18.03
C TRP A 122 -4.76 2.07 18.18
N ASN A 123 -5.45 2.46 17.11
CA ASN A 123 -6.27 3.69 17.03
C ASN A 123 -7.33 3.52 15.94
N ALA A 124 -8.24 4.49 15.80
CA ALA A 124 -9.33 4.44 14.83
C ALA A 124 -8.96 4.91 13.41
N TYR A 125 -7.77 5.45 13.22
CA TYR A 125 -7.21 5.92 11.94
C TYR A 125 -6.15 4.94 11.45
N TYR A 126 -5.08 5.41 10.82
CA TYR A 126 -4.00 4.51 10.39
C TYR A 126 -3.42 3.76 11.60
N ASN A 127 -3.60 2.47 11.62
CA ASN A 127 -3.19 1.58 12.70
C ASN A 127 -2.15 0.59 12.18
N HIS A 128 -0.87 0.92 12.35
CA HIS A 128 0.21 0.06 11.84
C HIS A 128 0.33 -1.29 12.57
N ALA A 129 -0.33 -1.42 13.71
CA ALA A 129 -0.37 -2.68 14.46
C ALA A 129 -1.28 -3.76 13.82
N ASN A 130 -1.94 -3.45 12.69
CA ASN A 130 -2.83 -4.38 12.00
C ASN A 130 -2.58 -4.36 10.47
N GLU A 131 -2.37 -5.52 9.87
CA GLU A 131 -1.85 -5.73 8.51
C GLU A 131 -2.74 -5.21 7.37
N PRO A 132 -4.08 -5.17 7.46
CA PRO A 132 -4.93 -4.69 6.35
C PRO A 132 -4.61 -3.29 5.86
N VAL A 133 -3.89 -2.47 6.65
CA VAL A 133 -3.50 -1.10 6.27
C VAL A 133 -2.03 -0.97 5.81
N HIS A 134 -1.25 -2.05 5.77
CA HIS A 134 0.19 -1.98 5.48
C HIS A 134 0.53 -1.46 4.08
N HIS A 135 -0.33 -1.64 3.10
CA HIS A 135 -0.18 -1.08 1.74
C HIS A 135 -0.57 0.41 1.66
N VAL A 136 -1.36 0.91 2.63
CA VAL A 136 -2.01 2.23 2.55
C VAL A 136 -1.03 3.42 2.48
N PRO A 137 0.14 3.42 3.16
CA PRO A 137 1.13 4.50 3.02
C PRO A 137 1.65 4.67 1.59
N PHE A 138 1.58 3.62 0.77
CA PHE A 138 2.04 3.61 -0.62
C PHE A 138 0.96 4.02 -1.62
N LEU A 139 -0.32 4.12 -1.19
CA LEU A 139 -1.41 4.61 -2.04
C LEU A 139 -1.20 6.07 -2.48
N PHE A 140 -0.46 6.87 -1.72
CA PHE A 140 -0.12 8.23 -2.12
C PHE A 140 0.64 8.28 -3.45
N ASN A 141 1.52 7.29 -3.74
CA ASN A 141 2.16 7.17 -5.05
C ASN A 141 1.11 7.01 -6.17
N ARG A 142 0.16 6.11 -5.97
CA ARG A 142 -0.92 5.82 -6.93
C ARG A 142 -1.89 6.99 -7.10
N LEU A 143 -2.01 7.83 -6.07
CA LEU A 143 -2.85 9.03 -6.06
C LEU A 143 -2.08 10.31 -6.45
N GLY A 144 -0.79 10.20 -6.85
CA GLY A 144 0.05 11.29 -7.37
C GLY A 144 0.54 12.27 -6.31
N ALA A 145 0.81 11.76 -5.13
CA ALA A 145 1.44 12.50 -4.05
C ALA A 145 2.62 11.70 -3.45
N PRO A 146 3.64 11.31 -4.25
CA PRO A 146 4.72 10.44 -3.80
C PRO A 146 5.52 10.99 -2.63
N TRP A 147 5.57 12.32 -2.46
CA TRP A 147 6.19 12.95 -1.29
C TRP A 147 5.49 12.58 0.03
N LEU A 148 4.18 12.29 0.01
CA LEU A 148 3.46 11.82 1.20
C LEU A 148 3.78 10.37 1.51
N THR A 149 3.95 9.50 0.51
CA THR A 149 4.50 8.14 0.73
C THR A 149 5.86 8.22 1.43
N GLN A 150 6.77 9.07 0.93
CA GLN A 150 8.12 9.22 1.47
C GLN A 150 8.08 9.71 2.92
N TYR A 151 7.25 10.69 3.21
CA TYR A 151 7.07 11.23 4.56
C TYR A 151 6.50 10.19 5.53
N TRP A 152 5.37 9.59 5.18
CA TRP A 152 4.68 8.69 6.10
C TRP A 152 5.40 7.37 6.32
N THR A 153 6.00 6.77 5.29
CA THR A 153 6.81 5.55 5.46
C THR A 153 8.02 5.81 6.36
N ARG A 154 8.69 6.96 6.21
CA ARG A 154 9.78 7.38 7.08
C ARG A 154 9.29 7.56 8.53
N ALA A 155 8.15 8.22 8.73
CA ALA A 155 7.56 8.43 10.04
C ALA A 155 7.19 7.10 10.72
N ILE A 156 6.58 6.16 9.98
CA ILE A 156 6.22 4.82 10.47
C ILE A 156 7.48 4.03 10.84
N CYS A 157 8.49 3.99 9.97
CA CYS A 157 9.76 3.29 10.27
C CYS A 157 10.40 3.79 11.57
N ASN A 158 10.32 5.09 11.84
CA ASN A 158 10.91 5.71 13.03
C ASN A 158 10.02 5.61 14.28
N GLY A 159 8.70 5.63 14.12
CA GLY A 159 7.73 5.64 15.22
C GLY A 159 7.30 4.25 15.69
N ALA A 160 7.00 3.37 14.73
CA ALA A 160 6.42 2.05 14.98
C ALA A 160 7.45 0.96 15.30
N TYR A 161 8.73 1.17 14.99
CA TYR A 161 9.79 0.17 15.16
C TYR A 161 10.92 0.68 16.06
N LYS A 162 11.43 -0.21 16.91
CA LYS A 162 12.51 0.13 17.86
C LYS A 162 13.48 -1.03 17.99
N ASN A 163 14.77 -0.73 18.20
CA ASN A 163 15.81 -1.74 18.40
C ASN A 163 15.78 -2.25 19.84
N LYS A 164 14.77 -3.05 20.18
CA LYS A 164 14.59 -3.71 21.47
C LYS A 164 13.69 -4.94 21.32
N VAL A 165 13.57 -5.77 22.35
CA VAL A 165 12.76 -7.01 22.32
C VAL A 165 11.29 -6.69 21.98
N GLU A 166 10.67 -5.69 22.66
CA GLU A 166 9.32 -5.19 22.36
C GLU A 166 9.38 -4.05 21.33
N GLY A 167 10.05 -4.28 20.20
CA GLY A 167 10.32 -3.26 19.20
C GLY A 167 9.22 -3.06 18.16
N LEU A 168 8.18 -3.88 18.15
CA LEU A 168 7.06 -3.81 17.23
C LEU A 168 5.83 -3.20 17.91
N VAL A 169 4.99 -2.50 17.15
CA VAL A 169 3.74 -1.90 17.67
C VAL A 169 2.56 -2.87 17.68
N GLY A 170 2.71 -4.07 17.18
CA GLY A 170 1.69 -5.12 17.12
C GLY A 170 2.32 -6.49 17.26
N ASN A 171 1.56 -7.50 16.86
CA ASN A 171 2.09 -8.86 16.71
C ASN A 171 3.00 -8.92 15.47
N GLU A 172 3.91 -9.90 15.42
CA GLU A 172 4.78 -10.10 14.26
C GLU A 172 4.00 -10.62 13.04
N ASP A 173 2.96 -11.42 13.31
CA ASP A 173 2.05 -12.04 12.35
C ASP A 173 2.77 -12.70 11.16
N VAL A 174 3.47 -13.78 11.52
CA VAL A 174 4.20 -14.65 10.58
C VAL A 174 5.27 -13.90 9.76
N GLY A 175 5.85 -12.84 10.33
CA GLY A 175 6.91 -12.05 9.72
C GLY A 175 6.44 -10.83 8.91
N GLN A 176 5.15 -10.55 8.87
CA GLN A 176 4.61 -9.43 8.10
C GLN A 176 5.13 -8.07 8.58
N MET A 177 5.20 -7.85 9.89
CA MET A 177 5.69 -6.60 10.48
C MET A 177 7.16 -6.36 10.15
N SER A 178 8.00 -7.37 10.32
CA SER A 178 9.43 -7.29 9.97
C SER A 178 9.63 -7.13 8.46
N ALA A 179 8.88 -7.85 7.63
CA ALA A 179 8.97 -7.75 6.18
C ALA A 179 8.59 -6.34 5.69
N TRP A 180 7.53 -5.74 6.26
CA TRP A 180 7.16 -4.36 5.94
C TRP A 180 8.29 -3.38 6.24
N TYR A 181 8.89 -3.49 7.44
CA TYR A 181 10.02 -2.63 7.83
C TYR A 181 11.21 -2.82 6.89
N VAL A 182 11.61 -4.06 6.62
CA VAL A 182 12.78 -4.36 5.78
C VAL A 182 12.59 -3.81 4.38
N LEU A 183 11.46 -4.06 3.72
CA LEU A 183 11.17 -3.56 2.38
C LEU A 183 11.09 -2.03 2.35
N SER A 184 10.36 -1.42 3.28
CA SER A 184 10.25 0.04 3.39
C SER A 184 11.59 0.70 3.65
N ALA A 185 12.41 0.12 4.55
CA ALA A 185 13.76 0.59 4.86
C ALA A 185 14.72 0.46 3.68
N MET A 186 14.52 -0.52 2.78
CA MET A 186 15.23 -0.62 1.51
C MET A 186 14.77 0.39 0.46
N GLY A 187 13.57 0.97 0.63
CA GLY A 187 13.06 2.02 -0.23
C GLY A 187 12.01 1.60 -1.25
N PHE A 188 11.37 0.47 -1.09
CA PHE A 188 10.26 0.03 -1.94
C PHE A 188 9.32 -0.94 -1.23
N HIS A 189 8.07 -1.05 -1.71
CA HIS A 189 7.08 -1.99 -1.16
C HIS A 189 6.01 -2.32 -2.22
N PRO A 190 5.48 -3.55 -2.30
CA PRO A 190 4.34 -3.86 -3.14
C PRO A 190 3.05 -3.31 -2.52
N VAL A 191 2.18 -2.71 -3.32
CA VAL A 191 0.81 -2.34 -2.91
C VAL A 191 -0.14 -3.51 -3.12
N CYS A 192 0.02 -4.19 -4.25
CA CYS A 192 -0.83 -5.29 -4.69
C CYS A 192 0.05 -6.52 -5.00
N PRO A 193 0.30 -7.40 -4.02
CA PRO A 193 0.97 -8.67 -4.31
C PRO A 193 0.24 -9.44 -5.41
N GLY A 194 1.00 -9.90 -6.42
CA GLY A 194 0.46 -10.42 -7.69
C GLY A 194 0.68 -9.45 -8.86
N GLU A 195 0.81 -8.14 -8.63
CA GLU A 195 1.45 -7.23 -9.59
C GLU A 195 2.97 -7.36 -9.54
N THR A 196 3.62 -7.01 -10.64
CA THR A 196 5.10 -6.94 -10.70
C THR A 196 5.66 -5.62 -10.17
N ARG A 197 4.80 -4.68 -9.82
CA ARG A 197 5.13 -3.31 -9.45
C ARG A 197 5.48 -3.16 -7.98
N TYR A 198 6.58 -2.45 -7.71
CA TYR A 198 6.97 -1.97 -6.38
C TYR A 198 6.92 -0.44 -6.33
N GLU A 199 6.18 0.10 -5.36
CA GLU A 199 6.14 1.53 -5.07
C GLU A 199 7.44 1.96 -4.39
N LEU A 200 8.03 3.06 -4.85
CA LEU A 200 9.25 3.62 -4.29
C LEU A 200 8.95 4.53 -3.11
N THR A 201 9.80 4.45 -2.12
CA THR A 201 9.89 5.38 -1.00
C THR A 201 11.35 5.69 -0.71
N THR A 202 11.62 6.45 0.34
CA THR A 202 12.98 6.87 0.68
C THR A 202 13.69 5.80 1.51
N PRO A 203 14.79 5.21 1.02
CA PRO A 203 15.59 4.27 1.81
C PRO A 203 16.09 4.88 3.13
N LEU A 204 16.21 4.05 4.18
CA LEU A 204 16.83 4.46 5.44
C LEU A 204 18.36 4.38 5.43
N PHE A 205 18.94 3.67 4.47
CA PHE A 205 20.36 3.37 4.38
C PHE A 205 21.00 4.10 3.20
N ASP A 206 22.29 4.46 3.33
CA ASP A 206 23.08 5.02 2.24
C ASP A 206 23.29 4.03 1.11
N ARG A 207 23.36 2.75 1.46
CA ARG A 207 23.55 1.66 0.51
C ARG A 207 22.88 0.37 1.00
N VAL A 208 22.14 -0.25 0.11
CA VAL A 208 21.62 -1.62 0.26
C VAL A 208 22.08 -2.45 -0.92
N GLU A 209 22.44 -3.70 -0.69
CA GLU A 209 22.79 -4.65 -1.74
C GLU A 209 21.96 -5.93 -1.58
N ILE A 210 21.16 -6.23 -2.58
CA ILE A 210 20.37 -7.47 -2.68
C ILE A 210 21.16 -8.44 -3.56
N LYS A 211 21.63 -9.53 -2.96
CA LYS A 211 22.22 -10.64 -3.72
C LYS A 211 21.11 -11.44 -4.37
N LEU A 212 21.24 -11.68 -5.65
CA LEU A 212 20.25 -12.39 -6.45
C LEU A 212 20.72 -13.84 -6.67
N ASP A 213 19.75 -14.76 -6.59
CA ASP A 213 19.99 -16.19 -6.86
C ASP A 213 19.90 -16.43 -8.37
N ASP A 214 20.95 -17.00 -8.95
CA ASP A 214 21.07 -17.26 -10.39
C ASP A 214 20.05 -18.28 -10.92
N ARG A 215 19.39 -19.04 -10.05
CA ARG A 215 18.29 -19.93 -10.43
C ARG A 215 17.02 -19.18 -10.85
N TYR A 216 16.85 -17.94 -10.36
CA TYR A 216 15.61 -17.15 -10.53
C TYR A 216 15.86 -15.79 -11.18
N ALA A 217 17.08 -15.27 -11.09
CA ALA A 217 17.43 -13.94 -11.56
C ALA A 217 18.45 -14.00 -12.70
N LYS A 218 18.38 -13.02 -13.61
CA LYS A 218 19.39 -12.84 -14.67
C LYS A 218 20.62 -12.10 -14.16
N GLY A 219 20.42 -11.17 -13.20
CA GLY A 219 21.49 -10.44 -12.56
C GLY A 219 22.06 -11.18 -11.36
N THR A 220 23.20 -10.71 -10.84
CA THR A 220 23.84 -11.26 -9.64
C THR A 220 23.55 -10.45 -8.39
N ARG A 221 23.22 -9.17 -8.56
CA ARG A 221 22.88 -8.24 -7.46
C ARG A 221 22.09 -7.07 -7.98
N PHE A 222 21.28 -6.49 -7.08
CA PHE A 222 20.65 -5.18 -7.25
C PHE A 222 21.09 -4.27 -6.13
N VAL A 223 21.53 -3.05 -6.46
CA VAL A 223 22.08 -2.10 -5.50
C VAL A 223 21.19 -0.88 -5.39
N ILE A 224 20.87 -0.47 -4.18
CA ILE A 224 20.14 0.76 -3.89
C ILE A 224 21.11 1.72 -3.22
N LYS A 225 21.20 2.95 -3.71
CA LYS A 225 22.08 3.99 -3.19
C LYS A 225 21.33 5.27 -2.92
N THR A 226 21.73 6.00 -1.88
CA THR A 226 21.22 7.34 -1.57
C THR A 226 22.37 8.34 -1.46
N VAL A 227 22.11 9.57 -1.88
CA VAL A 227 22.99 10.72 -1.69
C VAL A 227 22.18 11.81 -0.98
N GLY A 228 22.75 12.35 0.10
CA GLY A 228 22.07 13.33 0.94
C GLY A 228 21.18 12.72 2.01
N ASN A 229 21.37 11.43 2.33
CA ASN A 229 20.60 10.73 3.36
C ASN A 229 21.03 11.25 4.74
N ALA A 230 20.19 12.08 5.33
CA ALA A 230 20.31 12.56 6.70
C ALA A 230 18.98 12.29 7.41
N SER A 231 18.96 12.37 8.74
CA SER A 231 17.75 12.07 9.55
C SER A 231 16.51 12.84 9.09
N GLU A 232 16.68 14.06 8.59
CA GLU A 232 15.61 14.94 8.11
C GLU A 232 15.38 14.88 6.59
N ALA A 233 16.29 14.24 5.83
CA ALA A 233 16.23 14.17 4.38
C ALA A 233 15.39 12.97 3.92
N CYS A 234 14.07 13.12 3.96
CA CYS A 234 13.15 12.04 3.59
C CYS A 234 12.51 12.20 2.21
N TYR A 235 12.88 13.21 1.42
CA TYR A 235 12.22 13.47 0.13
C TYR A 235 13.15 13.24 -1.05
N ILE A 236 12.70 12.43 -2.00
CA ILE A 236 13.40 12.13 -3.25
C ILE A 236 13.33 13.36 -4.17
N GLN A 237 14.51 13.90 -4.53
CA GLN A 237 14.63 14.99 -5.49
C GLN A 237 14.79 14.48 -6.91
N SER A 238 15.46 13.35 -7.08
CA SER A 238 15.63 12.66 -8.36
C SER A 238 16.03 11.21 -8.12
N ALA A 239 15.71 10.37 -9.08
CA ALA A 239 16.11 8.96 -9.10
C ALA A 239 16.75 8.60 -10.45
N LYS A 240 17.64 7.59 -10.43
CA LYS A 240 18.18 6.96 -11.63
C LYS A 240 18.14 5.46 -11.49
N LEU A 241 17.69 4.77 -12.53
CA LEU A 241 17.76 3.32 -12.67
C LEU A 241 18.79 2.98 -13.75
N ASN A 242 19.84 2.27 -13.37
CA ASN A 242 20.95 1.90 -14.26
C ASN A 242 21.54 3.13 -15.01
N GLY A 243 21.69 4.26 -14.29
CA GLY A 243 22.25 5.51 -14.80
C GLY A 243 21.28 6.38 -15.60
N LYS A 244 20.11 5.88 -15.99
CA LYS A 244 19.05 6.64 -16.68
C LYS A 244 18.12 7.32 -15.68
N SER A 245 17.62 8.52 -15.99
CA SER A 245 16.61 9.21 -15.17
C SER A 245 15.38 8.34 -15.00
N LEU A 246 14.86 8.32 -13.77
CA LEU A 246 13.62 7.62 -13.42
C LEU A 246 12.64 8.65 -12.90
N GLU A 247 11.62 8.96 -13.72
CA GLU A 247 10.62 9.99 -13.42
C GLU A 247 9.36 9.41 -12.74
N LYS A 248 9.21 8.09 -12.75
CA LYS A 248 8.09 7.39 -12.08
C LYS A 248 8.48 6.97 -10.66
N CYS A 249 7.47 6.94 -9.76
CA CYS A 249 7.64 6.55 -8.36
C CYS A 249 7.52 5.04 -8.12
N TYR A 250 7.85 4.22 -9.10
CA TYR A 250 7.83 2.76 -9.01
C TYR A 250 8.88 2.10 -9.90
N ILE A 251 9.19 0.84 -9.60
CA ILE A 251 9.98 -0.07 -10.44
C ILE A 251 9.23 -1.40 -10.59
N ASP A 252 9.59 -2.16 -11.61
CA ASP A 252 9.07 -3.50 -11.84
C ASP A 252 9.99 -4.57 -11.19
N HIS A 253 9.42 -5.71 -10.85
CA HIS A 253 10.16 -6.86 -10.33
C HIS A 253 11.33 -7.26 -11.25
N SER A 254 11.11 -7.18 -12.57
CA SER A 254 12.14 -7.45 -13.56
C SER A 254 13.34 -6.51 -13.48
N ASP A 255 13.16 -5.25 -13.05
CA ASP A 255 14.26 -4.31 -12.87
C ASP A 255 15.21 -4.80 -11.77
N ILE A 256 14.67 -5.38 -10.69
CA ILE A 256 15.45 -5.98 -9.62
C ILE A 256 16.12 -7.27 -10.12
N MET A 257 15.35 -8.18 -10.73
CA MET A 257 15.82 -9.51 -11.15
C MET A 257 16.83 -9.48 -12.29
N ASN A 258 16.84 -8.43 -13.10
CA ASN A 258 17.89 -8.21 -14.11
C ASN A 258 19.21 -7.73 -13.49
N GLY A 259 19.19 -7.34 -12.22
CA GLY A 259 20.34 -6.74 -11.53
C GLY A 259 20.58 -5.29 -11.93
N GLY A 260 21.55 -4.67 -11.30
CA GLY A 260 21.90 -3.27 -11.58
C GLY A 260 21.84 -2.37 -10.36
N GLU A 261 21.47 -1.10 -10.57
CA GLU A 261 21.50 -0.10 -9.52
C GLU A 261 20.35 0.89 -9.66
N ILE A 262 19.70 1.22 -8.53
CA ILE A 262 18.87 2.41 -8.39
C ILE A 262 19.57 3.40 -7.45
N SER A 263 19.58 4.68 -7.80
CA SER A 263 20.18 5.72 -6.97
C SER A 263 19.23 6.89 -6.79
N PHE A 264 19.16 7.40 -5.55
CA PHE A 264 18.30 8.52 -5.14
C PHE A 264 19.16 9.70 -4.66
N ARG A 265 18.76 10.91 -5.03
CA ARG A 265 19.18 12.15 -4.37
C ARG A 265 18.07 12.60 -3.44
N LEU A 266 18.40 12.84 -2.17
CA LEU A 266 17.46 13.20 -1.12
C LEU A 266 17.65 14.65 -0.65
N ALA A 267 16.57 15.24 -0.12
CA ALA A 267 16.57 16.51 0.58
C ALA A 267 15.56 16.53 1.74
N SER A 268 15.61 17.57 2.58
CA SER A 268 14.68 17.80 3.69
C SER A 268 13.36 18.47 3.29
N TYR A 269 13.19 18.81 2.02
CA TYR A 269 11.99 19.44 1.49
C TYR A 269 11.39 18.61 0.34
N PRO A 270 10.04 18.60 0.20
CA PRO A 270 9.37 17.78 -0.81
C PRO A 270 9.65 18.26 -2.24
N ASN A 271 9.75 17.32 -3.17
CA ASN A 271 9.69 17.57 -4.61
C ASN A 271 8.29 17.18 -5.11
N TYR A 272 7.50 18.19 -5.48
CA TYR A 272 6.12 18.01 -5.93
C TYR A 272 5.99 17.61 -7.41
N SER A 273 7.09 17.48 -8.13
CA SER A 273 7.08 17.12 -9.55
C SER A 273 7.66 15.75 -9.87
N TRP A 274 8.48 15.19 -8.99
CA TRP A 274 9.04 13.84 -9.21
C TRP A 274 8.00 12.75 -8.91
N GLY A 275 7.92 11.77 -9.79
CA GLY A 275 7.11 10.57 -9.58
C GLY A 275 5.62 10.74 -9.94
N LEU A 276 5.27 11.76 -10.73
CA LEU A 276 3.90 12.01 -11.16
C LEU A 276 3.51 11.29 -12.45
N GLU A 277 4.47 10.67 -13.15
CA GLU A 277 4.28 9.92 -14.40
C GLU A 277 3.86 8.46 -14.16
#